data_4cd5e4f2b932d2488c545c9f49b48049
#
_entry.id   4cd5e4f2b932d2488c545c9f49b48049
#
_cell.length_a   1.000
_cell.length_b   1.000
_cell.length_c   1.000
_cell.angle_alpha   90.00
_cell.angle_beta   90.00
_cell.angle_gamma   90.00
#
_symmetry.space_group_name_H-M   'P 1'
#
loop_
_entity.id
_entity.type
_entity.pdbx_description
1 polymer ?
#
loop_
_entity_poly.entity_id
_entity_poly.type
_entity_poly.pdbx_seq_one_letter_code
_entity_poly.pdbx_strand_id
1 'polypeptide(L)'
;MCNAAFELGPVDSAAARRVRRHFARVRRLLARGLANARREGALSRDVAVPAYADHLLGAAAGAFFFARAGLPLAMIRRFVDSACQALA
;
A
#
# COMPACT_ATOMS: atom_id res chain seq x y z
N MET A 1 -10.59 10.50 11.45
CA MET A 1 -10.04 9.33 10.76
C MET A 1 -8.93 9.74 9.84
N CYS A 2 -9.10 9.61 8.49
CA CYS A 2 -8.07 10.16 7.62
C CYS A 2 -7.85 11.64 7.84
N ASN A 3 -8.90 12.37 8.16
CA ASN A 3 -8.78 13.80 8.47
C ASN A 3 -7.87 14.05 9.67
N ALA A 4 -7.94 13.19 10.68
CA ALA A 4 -7.10 13.37 11.86
C ALA A 4 -5.61 13.26 11.51
N ALA A 5 -5.24 12.34 10.61
CA ALA A 5 -3.86 12.18 10.19
C ALA A 5 -3.35 13.42 9.45
N PHE A 6 -4.20 14.04 8.63
CA PHE A 6 -3.82 15.25 7.88
C PHE A 6 -3.84 16.50 8.75
N GLU A 7 -4.83 16.61 9.62
CA GLU A 7 -5.01 17.80 10.45
C GLU A 7 -3.98 17.90 11.57
N LEU A 8 -3.64 16.77 12.17
CA LEU A 8 -2.69 16.75 13.28
C LEU A 8 -1.24 16.77 12.81
N GLY A 9 -1.03 16.52 11.51
CA GLY A 9 0.30 16.46 10.96
C GLY A 9 1.10 15.29 11.54
N PRO A 10 2.43 15.33 11.40
CA PRO A 10 3.26 14.25 11.93
C PRO A 10 3.21 14.27 13.45
N VAL A 11 2.74 13.18 14.02
CA VAL A 11 2.70 12.99 15.47
C VAL A 11 3.93 12.18 15.86
N ASP A 12 4.75 12.77 16.73
CA ASP A 12 5.98 12.10 17.18
C ASP A 12 5.73 11.39 18.50
N SER A 13 4.91 10.35 18.43
CA SER A 13 4.63 9.48 19.57
C SER A 13 5.26 8.11 19.34
N ALA A 14 5.37 7.34 20.43
CA ALA A 14 5.86 5.96 20.32
C ALA A 14 4.97 5.12 19.41
N ALA A 15 3.65 5.33 19.49
CA ALA A 15 2.69 4.62 18.64
C ALA A 15 2.87 5.00 17.17
N ALA A 16 3.03 6.28 16.86
CA ALA A 16 3.23 6.74 15.50
C ALA A 16 4.53 6.20 14.92
N ARG A 17 5.61 6.19 15.73
CA ARG A 17 6.89 5.62 15.29
C ARG A 17 6.77 4.13 14.99
N ARG A 18 6.01 3.41 15.81
CA ARG A 18 5.79 1.97 15.59
C ARG A 18 5.03 1.72 14.29
N VAL A 19 4.01 2.52 14.01
CA VAL A 19 3.25 2.43 12.77
C VAL A 19 4.15 2.70 11.57
N ARG A 20 4.96 3.75 11.64
CA ARG A 20 5.88 4.07 10.54
C ARG A 20 6.88 2.95 10.29
N ARG A 21 7.40 2.32 11.36
CA ARG A 21 8.33 1.20 11.21
C ARG A 21 7.64 0.00 10.57
N HIS A 22 6.39 -0.25 10.95
CA HIS A 22 5.61 -1.34 10.37
C HIS A 22 5.43 -1.11 8.86
N PHE A 23 4.99 0.07 8.47
CA PHE A 23 4.80 0.39 7.07
C PHE A 23 6.12 0.34 6.30
N ALA A 24 7.21 0.79 6.89
CA ALA A 24 8.51 0.72 6.24
C ALA A 24 8.93 -0.73 5.98
N ARG A 25 8.64 -1.63 6.92
CA ARG A 25 8.92 -3.05 6.75
C ARG A 25 8.09 -3.65 5.62
N VAL A 26 6.78 -3.39 5.62
CA VAL A 26 5.88 -3.90 4.57
C VAL A 26 6.31 -3.37 3.22
N ARG A 27 6.64 -2.08 3.16
CA ARG A 27 7.10 -1.45 1.92
C ARG A 27 8.34 -2.14 1.37
N ARG A 28 9.31 -2.45 2.24
CA ARG A 28 10.53 -3.16 1.80
C ARG A 28 10.22 -4.55 1.27
N LEU A 29 9.30 -5.27 1.91
CA LEU A 29 8.90 -6.61 1.45
C LEU A 29 8.21 -6.53 0.10
N LEU A 30 7.32 -5.54 -0.09
CA LEU A 30 6.65 -5.33 -1.37
C LEU A 30 7.67 -4.98 -2.46
N ALA A 31 8.60 -4.08 -2.18
CA ALA A 31 9.61 -3.68 -3.14
C ALA A 31 10.50 -4.87 -3.55
N ARG A 32 10.85 -5.71 -2.59
CA ARG A 32 11.65 -6.92 -2.88
C ARG A 32 10.87 -7.88 -3.76
N GLY A 33 9.60 -8.13 -3.44
CA GLY A 33 8.76 -9.01 -4.25
C GLY A 33 8.58 -8.49 -5.67
N LEU A 34 8.35 -7.18 -5.82
CA LEU A 34 8.21 -6.56 -7.13
C LEU A 34 9.51 -6.63 -7.93
N ALA A 35 10.64 -6.39 -7.29
CA ALA A 35 11.93 -6.47 -7.97
C ALA A 35 12.21 -7.90 -8.44
N ASN A 36 11.87 -8.90 -7.62
CA ASN A 36 12.01 -10.31 -8.00
C ASN A 36 11.10 -10.65 -9.18
N ALA A 37 9.84 -10.22 -9.14
CA ALA A 37 8.89 -10.47 -10.22
C ALA A 37 9.36 -9.83 -11.52
N ARG A 38 9.93 -8.63 -11.44
CA ARG A 38 10.46 -7.95 -12.64
C ARG A 38 11.64 -8.72 -13.23
N ARG A 39 12.55 -9.21 -12.38
CA ARG A 39 13.68 -10.01 -12.85
C ARG A 39 13.25 -11.31 -13.49
N GLU A 40 12.18 -11.91 -12.99
CA GLU A 40 11.64 -13.17 -13.51
C GLU A 40 10.76 -12.97 -14.74
N GLY A 41 10.55 -11.74 -15.17
CA GLY A 41 9.75 -11.43 -16.35
C GLY A 41 8.26 -11.37 -16.10
N ALA A 42 7.81 -11.48 -14.84
CA ALA A 42 6.39 -11.40 -14.50
C ALA A 42 5.86 -9.97 -14.51
N LEU A 43 6.74 -8.97 -14.41
CA LEU A 43 6.40 -7.56 -14.50
C LEU A 43 7.20 -6.90 -15.60
N SER A 44 6.61 -5.85 -16.19
CA SER A 44 7.31 -5.02 -17.17
C SER A 44 8.57 -4.42 -16.58
N ARG A 45 9.60 -4.26 -17.41
CA ARG A 45 10.84 -3.59 -17.01
C ARG A 45 10.63 -2.12 -16.72
N ASP A 46 9.54 -1.56 -17.25
CA ASP A 46 9.23 -0.14 -17.08
C ASP A 46 8.59 0.17 -15.72
N VAL A 47 8.27 -0.85 -14.94
CA VAL A 47 7.67 -0.66 -13.62
C VAL A 47 8.69 -0.04 -12.68
N ALA A 48 8.34 1.12 -12.13
CA ALA A 48 9.14 1.80 -11.12
C ALA A 48 8.86 1.14 -9.77
N VAL A 49 9.71 0.21 -9.36
CA VAL A 49 9.47 -0.63 -8.19
C VAL A 49 9.19 0.18 -6.92
N PRO A 50 9.97 1.22 -6.57
CA PRO A 50 9.67 1.96 -5.34
C PRO A 50 8.29 2.62 -5.38
N ALA A 51 7.92 3.21 -6.50
CA ALA A 51 6.61 3.87 -6.63
C ALA A 51 5.47 2.87 -6.55
N TYR A 52 5.62 1.69 -7.16
CA TYR A 52 4.59 0.67 -7.07
C TYR A 52 4.50 0.06 -5.69
N ALA A 53 5.61 -0.09 -4.99
CA ALA A 53 5.59 -0.55 -3.61
C ALA A 53 4.77 0.41 -2.74
N ASP A 54 4.98 1.71 -2.92
CA ASP A 54 4.21 2.74 -2.22
C ASP A 54 2.73 2.68 -2.59
N HIS A 55 2.44 2.50 -3.88
CA HIS A 55 1.06 2.41 -4.37
C HIS A 55 0.34 1.20 -3.77
N LEU A 56 0.98 0.03 -3.78
CA LEU A 56 0.38 -1.18 -3.23
C LEU A 56 0.22 -1.08 -1.72
N LEU A 57 1.17 -0.47 -1.03
CA LEU A 57 1.04 -0.24 0.41
C LEU A 57 -0.18 0.62 0.70
N GLY A 58 -0.36 1.71 -0.05
CA GLY A 58 -1.52 2.58 0.08
C GLY A 58 -2.82 1.86 -0.23
N ALA A 59 -2.83 1.04 -1.29
CA ALA A 59 -4.01 0.27 -1.67
C ALA A 59 -4.39 -0.73 -0.57
N ALA A 60 -3.42 -1.42 0.01
CA ALA A 60 -3.67 -2.36 1.10
C ALA A 60 -4.23 -1.64 2.33
N ALA A 61 -3.66 -0.50 2.69
CA ALA A 61 -4.13 0.29 3.82
C ALA A 61 -5.55 0.81 3.56
N GLY A 62 -5.82 1.27 2.35
CA GLY A 62 -7.14 1.75 1.95
C GLY A 62 -8.18 0.64 1.97
N ALA A 63 -7.83 -0.54 1.47
CA ALA A 63 -8.74 -1.70 1.48
C ALA A 63 -9.08 -2.10 2.92
N PHE A 64 -8.08 -2.10 3.80
CA PHE A 64 -8.28 -2.42 5.22
C PHE A 64 -9.21 -1.39 5.86
N PHE A 65 -9.00 -0.11 5.57
CA PHE A 65 -9.84 0.97 6.08
C PHE A 65 -11.29 0.82 5.60
N PHE A 66 -11.47 0.51 4.30
CA PHE A 66 -12.81 0.30 3.74
C PHE A 66 -13.51 -0.88 4.43
N ALA A 67 -12.78 -1.96 4.67
CA ALA A 67 -13.35 -3.13 5.34
C ALA A 67 -13.80 -2.78 6.76
N ARG A 68 -12.99 -2.02 7.48
CA ARG A 68 -13.34 -1.61 8.84
C ARG A 68 -14.53 -0.65 8.85
N ALA A 69 -14.70 0.14 7.80
CA ALA A 69 -15.84 1.04 7.67
C ALA A 69 -17.12 0.31 7.24
N GLY A 70 -17.02 -0.99 6.95
CA GLY A 70 -18.19 -1.78 6.57
C GLY A 70 -18.65 -1.57 5.14
N LEU A 71 -17.76 -1.12 4.26
CA LEU A 71 -18.10 -0.91 2.86
C LEU A 71 -18.25 -2.26 2.13
N PRO A 72 -19.03 -2.29 1.03
CA PRO A 72 -19.32 -3.53 0.33
C PRO A 72 -18.04 -4.22 -0.16
N LEU A 73 -17.98 -5.54 0.01
CA LEU A 73 -16.85 -6.34 -0.43
C LEU A 73 -16.57 -6.17 -1.93
N ALA A 74 -17.65 -6.04 -2.74
CA ALA A 74 -17.49 -5.84 -4.18
C ALA A 74 -16.71 -4.55 -4.49
N MET A 75 -16.95 -3.50 -3.73
CA MET A 75 -16.22 -2.24 -3.90
C MET A 75 -14.75 -2.41 -3.53
N ILE A 76 -14.48 -3.08 -2.42
CA ILE A 76 -13.11 -3.32 -1.97
C ILE A 76 -12.36 -4.14 -3.00
N ARG A 77 -12.99 -5.17 -3.54
CA ARG A 77 -12.40 -6.03 -4.56
C ARG A 77 -12.05 -5.23 -5.83
N ARG A 78 -12.98 -4.38 -6.29
CA ARG A 78 -12.70 -3.53 -7.46
C ARG A 78 -11.53 -2.60 -7.22
N PHE A 79 -11.44 -2.05 -6.01
CA PHE A 79 -10.35 -1.16 -5.65
C PHE A 79 -9.00 -1.88 -5.69
N VAL A 80 -8.93 -3.07 -5.09
CA VAL A 80 -7.71 -3.87 -5.08
C VAL A 80 -7.33 -4.32 -6.49
N ASP A 81 -8.31 -4.78 -7.26
CA ASP A 81 -8.07 -5.21 -8.64
C ASP A 81 -7.53 -4.06 -9.48
N SER A 82 -8.09 -2.86 -9.32
CA SER A 82 -7.62 -1.67 -10.01
C SER A 82 -6.17 -1.36 -9.69
N ALA A 83 -5.81 -1.47 -8.42
CA ALA A 83 -4.41 -1.25 -8.00
C ALA A 83 -3.47 -2.28 -8.63
N CYS A 84 -3.90 -3.54 -8.69
CA CYS A 84 -3.08 -4.61 -9.26
C CYS A 84 -2.98 -4.51 -10.78
N GLN A 85 -4.03 -4.03 -11.46
CA GLN A 85 -4.00 -3.87 -12.91
C GLN A 85 -2.92 -2.89 -13.37
N ALA A 86 -2.58 -1.94 -12.55
CA ALA A 86 -1.51 -0.99 -12.86
C ALA A 86 -0.15 -1.70 -13.03
N LEU A 87 -0.02 -2.93 -12.57
CA LEU A 87 1.20 -3.73 -12.70
C LEU A 87 1.26 -4.53 -14.00
N ALA A 88 0.14 -4.67 -14.66
CA ALA A 88 0.09 -5.38 -15.94
C ALA A 88 0.55 -4.48 -17.07
#